data_0a6d6a7cb62f963063859e4912d5b9a8
#
_entry.id   0a6d6a7cb62f963063859e4912d5b9a8
#
_cell.length_a   1.000
_cell.length_b   1.000
_cell.length_c   1.000
_cell.angle_alpha   90.00
_cell.angle_beta   90.00
_cell.angle_gamma   90.00
#
_symmetry.space_group_name_H-M   'P 1'
#
loop_
_entity.id
_entity.type
_entity.pdbx_description
1 polymer ?
#
loop_
_entity_poly.entity_id
_entity_poly.type
_entity_poly.pdbx_seq_one_letter_code
_entity_poly.pdbx_strand_id
1 'polypeptide(L)'
;MSHPNKKFNNVQEWLGIPYGTASRFQKAQIVPFEPNHEYSQSGPASLQLTDPAFLNSDKGESEDCLNLNIWAPDNVQEKLPVVVYIHGGGWTYGANSQDTSDLSGLVASGKVIGVSINYRLGALGWLELSQYGGKFKDASNLGLQDIVLALKWINQYIGSFGGDPNQITLTGHSAGSFSLLTLLAVPEADGLYNKLAAFSGYAARYIPAWWAEELADKVLKTLELTSPEQLLTVDPKSLIKAVNQVLPTDVLKRGNLDTISIGIVDDEFLPNGVLKANPADVIKSGKHKDIDLIITSTTEEASWYAANIPDNVDPKTIEAVIDEMVYDCHIPRKQAEAIALHCGAGKDTPLNVRTRFFTDYNFTLPAIREAHDHAQAGGRVYQLSVGPAEGSPAYHGTDMYGIVGQSAPDASQEQLDRDNFISQTLLNFATDHHEKLWSPVKKNQLIIKDIGQRPYKGVEHAKTVLELFKGIPRP
;
A
#
# COMPACT_ATOMS: atom_id res chain seq x y z
N MET A 1 -15.44 4.75 -27.30
CA MET A 1 -15.84 6.12 -26.94
C MET A 1 -14.65 6.77 -26.31
N SER A 2 -14.16 7.87 -26.87
CA SER A 2 -13.03 8.63 -26.29
C SER A 2 -13.35 8.96 -24.85
N HIS A 3 -12.40 8.74 -23.93
CA HIS A 3 -12.46 9.31 -22.58
C HIS A 3 -12.83 10.80 -22.72
N PRO A 4 -13.98 11.24 -22.21
CA PRO A 4 -14.45 12.59 -22.48
C PRO A 4 -13.66 13.67 -21.75
N ASN A 5 -12.65 13.33 -20.95
CA ASN A 5 -11.95 14.27 -20.10
C ASN A 5 -10.44 13.99 -20.06
N LYS A 6 -9.73 14.47 -21.07
CA LYS A 6 -8.33 14.80 -20.91
C LYS A 6 -8.30 15.94 -19.87
N LYS A 7 -8.05 15.60 -18.59
CA LYS A 7 -8.11 16.55 -17.47
C LYS A 7 -7.13 17.71 -17.63
N PHE A 8 -5.99 17.47 -18.33
CA PHE A 8 -4.93 18.46 -18.54
C PHE A 8 -4.46 18.49 -19.98
N ASN A 9 -4.58 19.63 -20.64
CA ASN A 9 -4.24 19.81 -22.06
C ASN A 9 -2.75 19.66 -22.38
N ASN A 10 -1.87 19.73 -21.39
CA ASN A 10 -0.41 19.64 -21.50
C ASN A 10 0.15 18.25 -21.09
N VAL A 11 -0.70 17.22 -21.02
CA VAL A 11 -0.32 15.86 -20.63
C VAL A 11 -0.70 14.88 -21.73
N GLN A 12 0.24 14.02 -22.14
CA GLN A 12 -0.01 12.86 -23.00
C GLN A 12 -0.29 11.64 -22.13
N GLU A 13 -1.13 10.73 -22.63
CA GLU A 13 -1.56 9.53 -21.91
C GLU A 13 -1.39 8.28 -22.78
N TRP A 14 -0.87 7.22 -22.18
CA TRP A 14 -0.86 5.87 -22.74
C TRP A 14 -1.50 4.94 -21.70
N LEU A 15 -2.66 4.41 -22.02
CA LEU A 15 -3.50 3.66 -21.09
C LEU A 15 -3.55 2.17 -21.46
N GLY A 16 -3.47 1.31 -20.46
CA GLY A 16 -3.63 -0.14 -20.63
C GLY A 16 -2.47 -0.83 -21.37
N ILE A 17 -1.24 -0.36 -21.20
CA ILE A 17 -0.05 -0.99 -21.78
C ILE A 17 0.19 -2.32 -21.07
N PRO A 18 0.17 -3.49 -21.75
CA PRO A 18 0.51 -4.75 -21.12
C PRO A 18 2.02 -4.80 -20.81
N TYR A 19 2.38 -5.04 -19.55
CA TYR A 19 3.76 -5.25 -19.14
C TYR A 19 4.08 -6.72 -18.90
N GLY A 20 3.07 -7.55 -18.69
CA GLY A 20 3.22 -8.95 -18.35
C GLY A 20 2.02 -9.79 -18.73
N THR A 21 2.22 -11.08 -18.81
CA THR A 21 1.16 -12.09 -18.94
C THR A 21 1.47 -13.28 -18.06
N ALA A 22 0.45 -13.92 -17.50
CA ALA A 22 0.59 -15.09 -16.64
C ALA A 22 -0.56 -16.07 -16.81
N SER A 23 -0.28 -17.35 -16.74
CA SER A 23 -1.32 -18.34 -16.42
C SER A 23 -1.65 -18.27 -14.94
N ARG A 24 -2.84 -18.71 -14.57
CA ARG A 24 -3.32 -18.71 -13.18
C ARG A 24 -2.31 -19.39 -12.24
N PHE A 25 -1.96 -18.74 -11.14
CA PHE A 25 -0.97 -19.16 -10.14
C PHE A 25 0.45 -19.41 -10.67
N GLN A 26 0.78 -18.87 -11.83
CA GLN A 26 2.13 -18.94 -12.37
C GLN A 26 2.82 -17.57 -12.27
N LYS A 27 4.16 -17.61 -12.21
CA LYS A 27 5.00 -16.41 -12.34
C LYS A 27 4.75 -15.75 -13.69
N ALA A 28 4.55 -14.44 -13.69
CA ALA A 28 4.33 -13.68 -14.90
C ALA A 28 5.60 -13.56 -15.76
N GLN A 29 5.40 -13.43 -17.06
CA GLN A 29 6.44 -13.18 -18.05
C GLN A 29 6.28 -11.79 -18.65
N ILE A 30 7.40 -11.11 -18.92
CA ILE A 30 7.39 -9.77 -19.49
C ILE A 30 6.80 -9.78 -20.91
N VAL A 31 5.99 -8.79 -21.21
CA VAL A 31 5.47 -8.50 -22.56
C VAL A 31 6.24 -7.30 -23.11
N PRO A 32 6.88 -7.40 -24.29
CA PRO A 32 7.56 -6.26 -24.90
C PRO A 32 6.62 -5.10 -25.21
N PHE A 33 7.14 -3.87 -25.13
CA PHE A 33 6.42 -2.69 -25.55
C PHE A 33 6.25 -2.65 -27.10
N GLU A 34 5.04 -2.38 -27.55
CA GLU A 34 4.71 -2.21 -28.98
C GLU A 34 4.52 -0.74 -29.32
N PRO A 35 5.54 -0.02 -29.84
CA PRO A 35 5.51 1.43 -29.98
C PRO A 35 4.49 1.94 -31.01
N ASN A 36 4.01 1.07 -31.93
CA ASN A 36 3.03 1.44 -32.97
C ASN A 36 1.58 1.10 -32.58
N HIS A 37 1.36 0.56 -31.38
CA HIS A 37 0.02 0.30 -30.88
C HIS A 37 -0.60 1.56 -30.27
N GLU A 38 -1.90 1.78 -30.46
CA GLU A 38 -2.63 2.88 -29.84
C GLU A 38 -3.10 2.47 -28.43
N TYR A 39 -2.61 3.15 -27.42
CA TYR A 39 -2.93 2.94 -26.01
C TYR A 39 -3.87 4.04 -25.50
N SER A 40 -5.12 4.07 -25.96
CA SER A 40 -6.11 5.10 -25.64
C SER A 40 -7.20 4.65 -24.66
N GLN A 41 -7.18 3.40 -24.19
CA GLN A 41 -8.16 2.82 -23.27
C GLN A 41 -7.46 2.14 -22.10
N SER A 42 -8.00 2.33 -20.88
CA SER A 42 -7.51 1.59 -19.72
C SER A 42 -7.63 0.07 -19.92
N GLY A 43 -6.62 -0.65 -19.49
CA GLY A 43 -6.62 -2.11 -19.52
C GLY A 43 -7.60 -2.71 -18.51
N PRO A 44 -7.81 -4.04 -18.55
CA PRO A 44 -8.66 -4.70 -17.57
C PRO A 44 -8.05 -4.59 -16.17
N ALA A 45 -8.89 -4.36 -15.16
CA ALA A 45 -8.54 -4.46 -13.76
C ALA A 45 -8.37 -5.94 -13.35
N SER A 46 -7.68 -6.20 -12.26
CA SER A 46 -7.65 -7.54 -11.65
C SER A 46 -9.04 -7.92 -11.16
N LEU A 47 -9.40 -9.20 -11.31
CA LEU A 47 -10.68 -9.74 -10.82
C LEU A 47 -10.84 -9.52 -9.32
N GLN A 48 -11.98 -9.00 -8.90
CA GLN A 48 -12.29 -8.63 -7.52
C GLN A 48 -13.81 -8.63 -7.28
N LEU A 49 -14.28 -8.37 -6.06
CA LEU A 49 -15.71 -8.28 -5.73
C LEU A 49 -16.21 -6.83 -5.56
N THR A 50 -15.46 -5.86 -6.03
CA THR A 50 -15.84 -4.45 -6.00
C THR A 50 -16.85 -4.16 -7.10
N ASP A 51 -17.69 -3.12 -6.93
CA ASP A 51 -18.56 -2.64 -7.99
C ASP A 51 -17.70 -2.23 -9.21
N PRO A 52 -17.94 -2.79 -10.38
CA PRO A 52 -17.20 -2.45 -11.61
C PRO A 52 -17.19 -0.95 -11.93
N ALA A 53 -18.25 -0.21 -11.59
CA ALA A 53 -18.31 1.24 -11.79
C ALA A 53 -17.22 2.00 -10.98
N PHE A 54 -16.76 1.45 -9.87
CA PHE A 54 -15.70 2.03 -9.04
C PHE A 54 -14.32 1.89 -9.68
N LEU A 55 -14.14 0.98 -10.62
CA LEU A 55 -12.84 0.66 -11.20
C LEU A 55 -12.45 1.58 -12.37
N ASN A 56 -13.40 2.26 -13.00
CA ASN A 56 -13.20 3.11 -14.18
C ASN A 56 -12.43 2.43 -15.34
N SER A 57 -12.50 1.09 -15.42
CA SER A 57 -11.81 0.32 -16.46
C SER A 57 -12.64 0.21 -17.73
N ASP A 58 -12.11 0.64 -18.86
CA ASP A 58 -12.76 0.53 -20.18
C ASP A 58 -12.97 -0.94 -20.59
N LYS A 59 -12.08 -1.83 -20.16
CA LYS A 59 -12.07 -3.27 -20.50
C LYS A 59 -12.59 -4.16 -19.37
N GLY A 60 -13.15 -3.56 -18.29
CA GLY A 60 -13.68 -4.30 -17.15
C GLY A 60 -12.61 -5.03 -16.33
N GLU A 61 -12.87 -6.29 -15.97
CA GLU A 61 -12.00 -7.11 -15.12
C GLU A 61 -11.53 -8.38 -15.87
N SER A 62 -10.30 -8.83 -15.62
CA SER A 62 -9.73 -10.06 -16.20
C SER A 62 -8.66 -10.66 -15.31
N GLU A 63 -8.35 -11.95 -15.48
CA GLU A 63 -7.10 -12.54 -14.99
C GLU A 63 -5.88 -12.00 -15.76
N ASP A 64 -6.07 -11.59 -17.03
CA ASP A 64 -5.05 -10.91 -17.83
C ASP A 64 -5.08 -9.40 -17.56
N CYS A 65 -4.67 -9.03 -16.35
CA CYS A 65 -4.76 -7.68 -15.79
C CYS A 65 -3.40 -6.97 -15.65
N LEU A 66 -2.30 -7.60 -16.11
CA LEU A 66 -0.94 -7.06 -15.91
C LEU A 66 -0.64 -5.95 -16.91
N ASN A 67 -1.22 -4.79 -16.67
CA ASN A 67 -1.07 -3.59 -17.47
C ASN A 67 -0.72 -2.38 -16.61
N LEU A 68 -0.23 -1.33 -17.27
CA LEU A 68 0.10 -0.04 -16.65
C LEU A 68 -0.38 1.11 -17.52
N ASN A 69 -0.54 2.28 -16.88
CA ASN A 69 -0.83 3.55 -17.52
C ASN A 69 0.38 4.49 -17.36
N ILE A 70 0.66 5.29 -18.38
CA ILE A 70 1.75 6.27 -18.38
C ILE A 70 1.20 7.64 -18.75
N TRP A 71 1.64 8.66 -18.04
CA TRP A 71 1.41 10.08 -18.33
C TRP A 71 2.72 10.80 -18.48
N ALA A 72 2.85 11.65 -19.49
CA ALA A 72 4.03 12.48 -19.73
C ALA A 72 3.63 13.90 -20.12
N PRO A 73 4.45 14.93 -19.80
CA PRO A 73 4.24 16.28 -20.36
C PRO A 73 4.35 16.27 -21.89
N ASP A 74 3.60 17.13 -22.58
CA ASP A 74 3.58 17.18 -24.06
C ASP A 74 4.97 17.46 -24.69
N ASN A 75 5.84 18.21 -24.02
CA ASN A 75 7.13 18.66 -24.55
C ASN A 75 8.29 18.30 -23.62
N VAL A 76 8.66 17.03 -23.58
CA VAL A 76 9.83 16.55 -22.82
C VAL A 76 11.09 16.82 -23.64
N GLN A 77 11.95 17.75 -23.19
CA GLN A 77 13.23 18.08 -23.85
C GLN A 77 14.40 17.25 -23.30
N GLU A 78 14.36 16.95 -21.99
CA GLU A 78 15.33 16.13 -21.28
C GLU A 78 14.59 15.03 -20.53
N LYS A 79 15.26 13.92 -20.23
CA LYS A 79 14.64 12.83 -19.45
C LYS A 79 14.21 13.34 -18.08
N LEU A 80 12.99 13.02 -17.69
CA LEU A 80 12.38 13.43 -16.43
C LEU A 80 12.40 12.28 -15.40
N PRO A 81 12.48 12.58 -14.10
CA PRO A 81 12.22 11.62 -13.05
C PRO A 81 10.87 10.94 -13.22
N VAL A 82 10.79 9.67 -12.79
CA VAL A 82 9.58 8.85 -12.92
C VAL A 82 8.98 8.63 -11.55
N VAL A 83 7.67 8.84 -11.41
CA VAL A 83 6.88 8.48 -10.23
C VAL A 83 6.01 7.28 -10.59
N VAL A 84 6.22 6.16 -9.91
CA VAL A 84 5.44 4.93 -10.10
C VAL A 84 4.49 4.76 -8.92
N TYR A 85 3.19 4.75 -9.19
CA TYR A 85 2.15 4.56 -8.19
C TYR A 85 1.67 3.12 -8.15
N ILE A 86 1.63 2.57 -6.93
CA ILE A 86 1.12 1.24 -6.60
C ILE A 86 -0.15 1.44 -5.77
N HIS A 87 -1.30 1.07 -6.32
CA HIS A 87 -2.58 1.28 -5.65
C HIS A 87 -2.75 0.44 -4.39
N GLY A 88 -3.58 0.92 -3.47
CA GLY A 88 -3.98 0.23 -2.26
C GLY A 88 -5.13 -0.75 -2.47
N GLY A 89 -5.91 -0.99 -1.41
CA GLY A 89 -7.10 -1.84 -1.42
C GLY A 89 -6.90 -3.19 -0.72
N GLY A 90 -6.00 -3.28 0.26
CA GLY A 90 -5.81 -4.48 1.09
C GLY A 90 -5.46 -5.73 0.28
N TRP A 91 -4.81 -5.56 -0.86
CA TRP A 91 -4.48 -6.61 -1.84
C TRP A 91 -5.70 -7.36 -2.40
N THR A 92 -6.92 -6.89 -2.14
CA THR A 92 -8.16 -7.56 -2.56
C THR A 92 -9.00 -6.75 -3.54
N TYR A 93 -8.77 -5.44 -3.65
CA TYR A 93 -9.44 -4.55 -4.59
C TYR A 93 -8.54 -3.39 -5.03
N GLY A 94 -8.98 -2.64 -6.04
CA GLY A 94 -8.27 -1.49 -6.60
C GLY A 94 -7.89 -1.68 -8.08
N ALA A 95 -7.51 -0.59 -8.74
CA ALA A 95 -7.05 -0.60 -10.13
C ALA A 95 -6.25 0.66 -10.47
N ASN A 96 -5.38 0.56 -11.47
CA ASN A 96 -4.64 1.69 -12.03
C ASN A 96 -5.51 2.65 -12.85
N SER A 97 -6.75 2.30 -13.10
CA SER A 97 -7.75 3.11 -13.83
C SER A 97 -8.63 3.98 -12.93
N GLN A 98 -8.53 3.85 -11.59
CA GLN A 98 -9.29 4.68 -10.66
C GLN A 98 -8.81 6.14 -10.65
N ASP A 99 -9.70 7.08 -10.32
CA ASP A 99 -9.35 8.51 -10.21
C ASP A 99 -8.19 8.75 -9.22
N THR A 100 -8.13 7.98 -8.15
CA THR A 100 -7.06 8.01 -7.14
C THR A 100 -5.77 7.32 -7.58
N SER A 101 -5.72 6.82 -8.82
CA SER A 101 -4.54 6.22 -9.47
C SER A 101 -4.11 6.99 -10.73
N ASP A 102 -4.81 8.07 -11.07
CA ASP A 102 -4.54 8.92 -12.25
C ASP A 102 -3.54 10.01 -11.89
N LEU A 103 -2.27 9.84 -12.34
CA LEU A 103 -1.19 10.78 -12.06
C LEU A 103 -1.15 11.99 -13.01
N SER A 104 -2.14 12.19 -13.87
CA SER A 104 -2.15 13.32 -14.81
C SER A 104 -2.00 14.67 -14.11
N GLY A 105 -2.58 14.82 -12.89
CA GLY A 105 -2.45 16.04 -12.08
C GLY A 105 -1.01 16.31 -11.62
N LEU A 106 -0.31 15.28 -11.17
CA LEU A 106 1.10 15.38 -10.77
C LEU A 106 1.99 15.72 -11.98
N VAL A 107 1.73 15.06 -13.13
CA VAL A 107 2.46 15.22 -14.39
C VAL A 107 2.21 16.58 -15.05
N ALA A 108 1.04 17.19 -14.85
CA ALA A 108 0.72 18.53 -15.34
C ALA A 108 1.68 19.62 -14.83
N SER A 109 2.44 19.33 -13.76
CA SER A 109 3.55 20.17 -13.27
C SER A 109 4.70 20.30 -14.29
N GLY A 110 4.78 19.40 -15.28
CA GLY A 110 5.87 19.36 -16.27
C GLY A 110 7.20 18.79 -15.75
N LYS A 111 7.23 18.25 -14.52
CA LYS A 111 8.49 17.89 -13.83
C LYS A 111 8.77 16.39 -13.74
N VAL A 112 7.77 15.55 -13.95
CA VAL A 112 7.86 14.09 -13.79
C VAL A 112 7.07 13.37 -14.86
N ILE A 113 7.43 12.11 -15.10
CA ILE A 113 6.61 11.12 -15.78
C ILE A 113 5.85 10.35 -14.70
N GLY A 114 4.55 10.12 -14.88
CA GLY A 114 3.71 9.32 -14.00
C GLY A 114 3.46 7.94 -14.58
N VAL A 115 3.50 6.91 -13.74
CA VAL A 115 3.15 5.53 -14.09
C VAL A 115 2.27 4.96 -13.00
N SER A 116 1.14 4.33 -13.35
CA SER A 116 0.30 3.59 -12.42
C SER A 116 0.16 2.15 -12.88
N ILE A 117 0.36 1.18 -11.99
CA ILE A 117 0.41 -0.24 -12.34
C ILE A 117 -0.76 -1.02 -11.74
N ASN A 118 -1.26 -2.02 -12.48
CA ASN A 118 -2.05 -3.10 -11.94
C ASN A 118 -1.15 -4.26 -11.51
N TYR A 119 -1.62 -5.07 -10.58
CA TYR A 119 -1.04 -6.34 -10.17
C TYR A 119 -2.15 -7.31 -9.76
N ARG A 120 -1.91 -8.61 -9.77
CA ARG A 120 -2.94 -9.59 -9.38
C ARG A 120 -3.36 -9.42 -7.94
N LEU A 121 -4.67 -9.49 -7.70
CA LEU A 121 -5.33 -9.27 -6.43
C LEU A 121 -5.94 -10.54 -5.85
N GLY A 122 -6.29 -10.48 -4.57
CA GLY A 122 -7.02 -11.52 -3.86
C GLY A 122 -6.37 -12.89 -4.00
N ALA A 123 -7.19 -13.93 -4.16
CA ALA A 123 -6.70 -15.29 -4.33
C ALA A 123 -5.70 -15.47 -5.48
N LEU A 124 -5.85 -14.70 -6.57
CA LEU A 124 -5.03 -14.87 -7.78
C LEU A 124 -3.60 -14.34 -7.61
N GLY A 125 -3.40 -13.38 -6.69
CA GLY A 125 -2.10 -12.75 -6.45
C GLY A 125 -1.47 -13.07 -5.10
N TRP A 126 -2.26 -13.46 -4.10
CA TRP A 126 -1.81 -13.47 -2.70
C TRP A 126 -2.19 -14.74 -1.91
N LEU A 127 -2.75 -15.75 -2.57
CA LEU A 127 -2.96 -17.06 -1.95
C LEU A 127 -1.65 -17.85 -2.01
N GLU A 128 -1.15 -18.30 -0.84
CA GLU A 128 0.04 -19.14 -0.74
C GLU A 128 -0.28 -20.57 -1.16
N LEU A 129 0.33 -21.04 -2.24
CA LEU A 129 0.07 -22.36 -2.80
C LEU A 129 1.36 -23.16 -3.03
N SER A 130 2.54 -22.59 -2.75
CA SER A 130 3.83 -23.26 -3.05
C SER A 130 4.01 -24.56 -2.28
N GLN A 131 3.34 -24.72 -1.13
CA GLN A 131 3.28 -25.96 -0.35
C GLN A 131 2.82 -27.18 -1.17
N TYR A 132 1.99 -26.99 -2.20
CA TYR A 132 1.49 -28.06 -3.03
C TYR A 132 2.50 -28.50 -4.13
N GLY A 133 3.58 -27.76 -4.33
CA GLY A 133 4.63 -28.07 -5.32
C GLY A 133 4.12 -28.10 -6.76
N GLY A 134 4.81 -28.84 -7.62
CA GLY A 134 4.40 -29.03 -9.01
C GLY A 134 4.18 -27.71 -9.75
N LYS A 135 2.95 -27.50 -10.24
CA LYS A 135 2.54 -26.27 -10.93
C LYS A 135 2.47 -25.05 -10.00
N PHE A 136 2.37 -25.26 -8.69
CA PHE A 136 2.27 -24.19 -7.71
C PHE A 136 3.59 -23.82 -7.04
N LYS A 137 4.70 -24.46 -7.40
CA LYS A 137 6.01 -24.28 -6.73
C LYS A 137 6.50 -22.84 -6.59
N ASP A 138 6.06 -21.92 -7.47
CA ASP A 138 6.41 -20.50 -7.49
C ASP A 138 5.22 -19.59 -7.05
N ALA A 139 4.12 -20.19 -6.55
CA ALA A 139 2.90 -19.49 -6.22
C ALA A 139 2.92 -18.96 -4.78
N SER A 140 3.92 -18.15 -4.47
CA SER A 140 4.04 -17.33 -3.28
C SER A 140 4.19 -15.86 -3.67
N ASN A 141 3.51 -14.95 -3.00
CA ASN A 141 3.64 -13.51 -3.23
C ASN A 141 3.56 -13.10 -4.72
N LEU A 142 2.68 -13.73 -5.51
CA LEU A 142 2.59 -13.49 -6.96
C LEU A 142 2.29 -12.03 -7.30
N GLY A 143 1.45 -11.36 -6.52
CA GLY A 143 1.19 -9.92 -6.69
C GLY A 143 2.42 -9.05 -6.48
N LEU A 144 3.31 -9.42 -5.53
CA LEU A 144 4.59 -8.74 -5.34
C LEU A 144 5.56 -9.03 -6.50
N GLN A 145 5.57 -10.26 -7.02
CA GLN A 145 6.34 -10.62 -8.21
C GLN A 145 5.87 -9.87 -9.46
N ASP A 146 4.55 -9.60 -9.59
CA ASP A 146 3.98 -8.78 -10.66
C ASP A 146 4.47 -7.33 -10.57
N ILE A 147 4.54 -6.76 -9.36
CA ILE A 147 5.10 -5.41 -9.13
C ILE A 147 6.57 -5.36 -9.56
N VAL A 148 7.38 -6.36 -9.19
CA VAL A 148 8.79 -6.46 -9.62
C VAL A 148 8.89 -6.55 -11.15
N LEU A 149 8.01 -7.31 -11.80
CA LEU A 149 7.98 -7.42 -13.26
C LEU A 149 7.63 -6.09 -13.91
N ALA A 150 6.64 -5.35 -13.38
CA ALA A 150 6.28 -4.02 -13.86
C ALA A 150 7.47 -3.06 -13.75
N LEU A 151 8.21 -3.08 -12.63
CA LEU A 151 9.41 -2.26 -12.45
C LEU A 151 10.52 -2.62 -13.45
N LYS A 152 10.74 -3.90 -13.75
CA LYS A 152 11.68 -4.34 -14.80
C LYS A 152 11.25 -3.82 -16.17
N TRP A 153 9.94 -3.89 -16.48
CA TRP A 153 9.40 -3.32 -17.71
C TRP A 153 9.60 -1.81 -17.79
N ILE A 154 9.29 -1.08 -16.71
CA ILE A 154 9.48 0.38 -16.62
C ILE A 154 10.96 0.73 -16.85
N ASN A 155 11.89 0.08 -16.16
CA ASN A 155 13.32 0.31 -16.36
C ASN A 155 13.76 0.13 -17.81
N GLN A 156 13.20 -0.85 -18.51
CA GLN A 156 13.56 -1.16 -19.90
C GLN A 156 12.96 -0.15 -20.90
N TYR A 157 11.73 0.34 -20.68
CA TYR A 157 10.97 1.03 -21.73
C TYR A 157 10.60 2.48 -21.41
N ILE A 158 10.69 2.94 -20.16
CA ILE A 158 10.23 4.29 -19.76
C ILE A 158 10.95 5.43 -20.50
N GLY A 159 12.16 5.16 -20.98
CA GLY A 159 12.91 6.09 -21.83
C GLY A 159 12.19 6.46 -23.14
N SER A 160 11.30 5.60 -23.66
CA SER A 160 10.50 5.86 -24.86
C SER A 160 9.40 6.92 -24.60
N PHE A 161 9.08 7.17 -23.33
CA PHE A 161 8.09 8.14 -22.89
C PHE A 161 8.73 9.41 -22.27
N GLY A 162 10.05 9.54 -22.37
CA GLY A 162 10.80 10.67 -21.82
C GLY A 162 11.20 10.51 -20.35
N GLY A 163 11.04 9.33 -19.76
CA GLY A 163 11.45 9.05 -18.38
C GLY A 163 12.92 8.65 -18.25
N ASP A 164 13.51 8.96 -17.08
CA ASP A 164 14.85 8.50 -16.71
C ASP A 164 14.77 7.24 -15.85
N PRO A 165 15.18 6.06 -16.34
CA PRO A 165 15.16 4.83 -15.55
C PRO A 165 16.11 4.86 -14.33
N ASN A 166 17.03 5.83 -14.24
CA ASN A 166 17.91 6.00 -13.11
C ASN A 166 17.32 6.92 -12.02
N GLN A 167 16.13 7.48 -12.22
CA GLN A 167 15.47 8.39 -11.30
C GLN A 167 14.02 7.96 -11.07
N ILE A 168 13.82 6.77 -10.49
CA ILE A 168 12.51 6.18 -10.20
C ILE A 168 12.18 6.35 -8.72
N THR A 169 11.07 7.03 -8.43
CA THR A 169 10.44 7.10 -7.12
C THR A 169 9.20 6.22 -7.11
N LEU A 170 9.16 5.23 -6.23
CA LEU A 170 7.92 4.48 -5.98
C LEU A 170 7.09 5.21 -4.95
N THR A 171 5.81 5.29 -5.20
CA THR A 171 4.82 5.78 -4.23
C THR A 171 3.61 4.86 -4.22
N GLY A 172 2.87 4.86 -3.14
CA GLY A 172 1.68 4.04 -3.01
C GLY A 172 0.91 4.41 -1.75
N HIS A 173 -0.30 3.88 -1.64
CA HIS A 173 -1.13 4.04 -0.48
C HIS A 173 -1.51 2.66 0.08
N SER A 174 -1.58 2.52 1.43
CA SER A 174 -2.07 1.29 2.08
C SER A 174 -1.32 0.04 1.59
N ALA A 175 -2.03 -0.97 1.05
CA ALA A 175 -1.44 -2.19 0.50
C ALA A 175 -0.32 -1.91 -0.53
N GLY A 176 -0.43 -0.85 -1.33
CA GLY A 176 0.63 -0.40 -2.22
C GLY A 176 1.88 0.04 -1.47
N SER A 177 1.71 0.79 -0.36
CA SER A 177 2.81 1.21 0.50
C SER A 177 3.46 0.06 1.26
N PHE A 178 2.67 -0.87 1.80
CA PHE A 178 3.21 -2.10 2.39
C PHE A 178 4.05 -2.86 1.37
N SER A 179 3.53 -2.99 0.12
CA SER A 179 4.24 -3.70 -0.95
C SER A 179 5.55 -3.02 -1.35
N LEU A 180 5.55 -1.68 -1.57
CA LEU A 180 6.78 -0.98 -1.98
C LEU A 180 7.89 -1.04 -0.93
N LEU A 181 7.55 -0.95 0.38
CA LEU A 181 8.56 -1.09 1.44
C LEU A 181 9.06 -2.53 1.57
N THR A 182 8.20 -3.52 1.28
CA THR A 182 8.60 -4.93 1.24
C THR A 182 9.62 -5.23 0.13
N LEU A 183 9.62 -4.46 -0.98
CA LEU A 183 10.61 -4.62 -2.05
C LEU A 183 12.06 -4.48 -1.57
N LEU A 184 12.31 -3.80 -0.44
CA LEU A 184 13.64 -3.72 0.18
C LEU A 184 14.18 -5.10 0.61
N ALA A 185 13.30 -6.09 0.79
CA ALA A 185 13.68 -7.48 1.12
C ALA A 185 13.65 -8.42 -0.11
N VAL A 186 13.40 -7.90 -1.31
CA VAL A 186 13.30 -8.66 -2.57
C VAL A 186 14.50 -8.36 -3.45
N PRO A 187 15.51 -9.24 -3.55
CA PRO A 187 16.73 -8.98 -4.33
C PRO A 187 16.48 -8.69 -5.81
N GLU A 188 15.43 -9.26 -6.42
CA GLU A 188 15.06 -9.01 -7.81
C GLU A 188 14.57 -7.57 -8.06
N ALA A 189 14.29 -6.81 -7.02
CA ALA A 189 13.91 -5.40 -7.07
C ALA A 189 15.10 -4.45 -6.86
N ASP A 190 16.26 -4.96 -6.43
CA ASP A 190 17.47 -4.15 -6.19
C ASP A 190 17.88 -3.40 -7.48
N GLY A 191 18.03 -2.07 -7.36
CA GLY A 191 18.42 -1.21 -8.48
C GLY A 191 17.31 -0.80 -9.45
N LEU A 192 16.05 -1.25 -9.24
CA LEU A 192 14.92 -0.87 -10.08
C LEU A 192 14.26 0.45 -9.65
N TYR A 193 14.63 1.00 -8.52
CA TYR A 193 14.14 2.27 -7.98
C TYR A 193 15.19 2.95 -7.11
N ASN A 194 15.00 4.25 -6.81
CA ASN A 194 15.94 5.07 -6.07
C ASN A 194 15.35 5.65 -4.78
N LYS A 195 14.03 5.85 -4.73
CA LYS A 195 13.33 6.49 -3.62
C LYS A 195 11.99 5.82 -3.37
N LEU A 196 11.53 5.84 -2.11
CA LEU A 196 10.23 5.30 -1.71
C LEU A 196 9.43 6.36 -0.94
N ALA A 197 8.19 6.58 -1.33
CA ALA A 197 7.25 7.44 -0.63
C ALA A 197 6.01 6.61 -0.21
N ALA A 198 6.01 6.17 1.04
CA ALA A 198 5.01 5.28 1.59
C ALA A 198 3.92 6.05 2.33
N PHE A 199 2.68 5.98 1.84
CA PHE A 199 1.53 6.62 2.45
C PHE A 199 0.65 5.57 3.16
N SER A 200 0.59 5.67 4.50
CA SER A 200 -0.23 4.80 5.36
C SER A 200 0.04 3.29 5.15
N GLY A 201 1.33 2.92 5.03
CA GLY A 201 1.77 1.54 4.92
C GLY A 201 3.23 1.38 5.35
N TYR A 202 3.60 0.20 5.84
CA TYR A 202 4.88 -0.05 6.53
C TYR A 202 5.42 -1.44 6.18
N ALA A 203 6.72 -1.64 6.38
CA ALA A 203 7.41 -2.90 6.10
C ALA A 203 7.11 -4.03 7.11
N ALA A 204 6.45 -3.70 8.22
CA ALA A 204 6.21 -4.67 9.30
C ALA A 204 5.02 -5.62 9.04
N ARG A 205 4.17 -5.34 8.04
CA ARG A 205 2.95 -6.13 7.81
C ARG A 205 3.17 -7.26 6.82
N TYR A 206 3.40 -8.43 7.32
CA TYR A 206 3.50 -9.69 6.57
C TYR A 206 2.87 -10.83 7.38
N ILE A 207 2.51 -11.91 6.69
CA ILE A 207 1.78 -13.05 7.23
C ILE A 207 2.75 -14.23 7.33
N PRO A 208 2.84 -14.91 8.49
CA PRO A 208 3.61 -16.15 8.58
C PRO A 208 3.17 -17.16 7.53
N ALA A 209 4.13 -17.82 6.86
CA ALA A 209 3.85 -18.76 5.77
C ALA A 209 2.81 -19.82 6.17
N TRP A 210 2.93 -20.43 7.36
CA TRP A 210 2.01 -21.46 7.82
C TRP A 210 0.55 -20.98 8.00
N TRP A 211 0.31 -19.69 8.28
CA TRP A 211 -1.04 -19.12 8.29
C TRP A 211 -1.60 -18.92 6.89
N ALA A 212 -0.73 -18.50 5.96
CA ALA A 212 -1.11 -18.36 4.56
C ALA A 212 -1.41 -19.73 3.93
N GLU A 213 -0.66 -20.77 4.30
CA GLU A 213 -0.90 -22.17 3.94
C GLU A 213 -2.25 -22.66 4.50
N GLU A 214 -2.54 -22.36 5.78
CA GLU A 214 -3.83 -22.70 6.40
C GLU A 214 -5.02 -22.00 5.72
N LEU A 215 -4.84 -20.75 5.26
CA LEU A 215 -5.84 -20.05 4.45
C LEU A 215 -6.13 -20.82 3.16
N ALA A 216 -5.09 -21.30 2.45
CA ALA A 216 -5.25 -22.07 1.22
C ALA A 216 -6.01 -23.37 1.47
N ASP A 217 -5.68 -24.12 2.54
CA ASP A 217 -6.40 -25.35 2.92
C ASP A 217 -7.87 -25.08 3.24
N LYS A 218 -8.18 -23.98 3.95
CA LYS A 218 -9.57 -23.58 4.23
C LYS A 218 -10.33 -23.20 2.97
N VAL A 219 -9.68 -22.56 2.00
CA VAL A 219 -10.27 -22.20 0.70
C VAL A 219 -10.60 -23.48 -0.09
N LEU A 220 -9.68 -24.45 -0.18
CA LEU A 220 -9.95 -25.75 -0.80
C LEU A 220 -11.17 -26.43 -0.18
N LYS A 221 -11.23 -26.45 1.15
CA LYS A 221 -12.37 -27.03 1.89
C LYS A 221 -13.69 -26.29 1.62
N THR A 222 -13.67 -24.96 1.60
CA THR A 222 -14.85 -24.13 1.33
C THR A 222 -15.40 -24.34 -0.08
N LEU A 223 -14.52 -24.63 -1.05
CA LEU A 223 -14.86 -24.94 -2.42
C LEU A 223 -15.13 -26.44 -2.66
N GLU A 224 -15.06 -27.29 -1.60
CA GLU A 224 -15.23 -28.74 -1.69
C GLU A 224 -14.28 -29.42 -2.70
N LEU A 225 -13.08 -28.85 -2.89
CA LEU A 225 -12.07 -29.38 -3.79
C LEU A 225 -11.30 -30.53 -3.13
N THR A 226 -11.01 -31.55 -3.92
CA THR A 226 -10.31 -32.77 -3.46
C THR A 226 -8.81 -32.76 -3.81
N SER A 227 -8.40 -31.85 -4.69
CA SER A 227 -6.99 -31.62 -5.01
C SER A 227 -6.73 -30.14 -5.33
N PRO A 228 -5.51 -29.62 -5.05
CA PRO A 228 -5.14 -28.24 -5.35
C PRO A 228 -5.16 -27.93 -6.85
N GLU A 229 -4.93 -28.90 -7.75
CA GLU A 229 -4.96 -28.70 -9.20
C GLU A 229 -6.33 -28.20 -9.69
N GLN A 230 -7.41 -28.51 -8.98
CA GLN A 230 -8.75 -28.03 -9.31
C GLN A 230 -8.88 -26.51 -9.20
N LEU A 231 -8.01 -25.84 -8.41
CA LEU A 231 -7.93 -24.37 -8.35
C LEU A 231 -7.60 -23.74 -9.70
N LEU A 232 -6.92 -24.47 -10.59
CA LEU A 232 -6.57 -23.97 -11.94
C LEU A 232 -7.78 -23.78 -12.84
N THR A 233 -8.90 -24.45 -12.54
CA THR A 233 -10.11 -24.48 -13.41
C THR A 233 -11.38 -24.00 -12.71
N VAL A 234 -11.34 -23.78 -11.39
CA VAL A 234 -12.49 -23.23 -10.67
C VAL A 234 -12.86 -21.84 -11.18
N ASP A 235 -14.15 -21.51 -11.20
CA ASP A 235 -14.59 -20.18 -11.54
C ASP A 235 -13.87 -19.11 -10.66
N PRO A 236 -13.22 -18.10 -11.25
CA PRO A 236 -12.38 -17.19 -10.48
C PRO A 236 -13.17 -16.35 -9.47
N LYS A 237 -14.42 -15.96 -9.78
CA LYS A 237 -15.27 -15.23 -8.83
C LYS A 237 -15.72 -16.12 -7.66
N SER A 238 -15.92 -17.40 -7.89
CA SER A 238 -16.18 -18.38 -6.82
C SER A 238 -14.97 -18.55 -5.91
N LEU A 239 -13.75 -18.56 -6.48
CA LEU A 239 -12.51 -18.61 -5.71
C LEU A 239 -12.35 -17.36 -4.82
N ILE A 240 -12.56 -16.16 -5.37
CA ILE A 240 -12.47 -14.91 -4.61
C ILE A 240 -13.52 -14.87 -3.48
N LYS A 241 -14.75 -15.32 -3.76
CA LYS A 241 -15.80 -15.43 -2.73
C LYS A 241 -15.41 -16.37 -1.62
N ALA A 242 -14.83 -17.54 -1.94
CA ALA A 242 -14.38 -18.52 -0.95
C ALA A 242 -13.31 -17.94 -0.02
N VAL A 243 -12.34 -17.18 -0.55
CA VAL A 243 -11.35 -16.45 0.28
C VAL A 243 -12.06 -15.48 1.22
N ASN A 244 -12.98 -14.66 0.72
CA ASN A 244 -13.67 -13.67 1.56
C ASN A 244 -14.57 -14.30 2.63
N GLN A 245 -15.08 -15.52 2.41
CA GLN A 245 -15.84 -16.27 3.41
C GLN A 245 -14.98 -16.79 4.56
N VAL A 246 -13.71 -17.06 4.28
CA VAL A 246 -12.75 -17.55 5.28
C VAL A 246 -12.12 -16.40 6.08
N LEU A 247 -11.95 -15.24 5.46
CA LEU A 247 -11.34 -14.09 6.10
C LEU A 247 -12.26 -13.49 7.18
N PRO A 248 -11.69 -12.93 8.26
CA PRO A 248 -12.46 -12.20 9.26
C PRO A 248 -13.25 -11.04 8.65
N THR A 249 -14.47 -10.84 9.13
CA THR A 249 -15.32 -9.71 8.75
C THR A 249 -14.80 -8.40 9.35
N ASP A 250 -14.14 -8.47 10.50
CA ASP A 250 -13.49 -7.34 11.15
C ASP A 250 -12.12 -7.08 10.50
N VAL A 251 -12.07 -6.08 9.63
CA VAL A 251 -10.86 -5.73 8.87
C VAL A 251 -9.73 -5.22 9.78
N LEU A 252 -10.04 -4.61 10.95
CA LEU A 252 -9.03 -4.18 11.92
C LEU A 252 -8.24 -5.35 12.51
N LYS A 253 -8.84 -6.53 12.58
CA LYS A 253 -8.17 -7.76 13.04
C LYS A 253 -7.30 -8.41 11.98
N ARG A 254 -7.48 -8.09 10.71
CA ARG A 254 -6.65 -8.64 9.62
C ARG A 254 -5.21 -8.16 9.78
N GLY A 255 -4.28 -9.09 9.98
CA GLY A 255 -2.87 -8.81 10.22
C GLY A 255 -2.46 -8.78 11.70
N ASN A 256 -3.36 -9.01 12.64
CA ASN A 256 -3.02 -9.31 14.02
C ASN A 256 -2.52 -10.76 14.14
N LEU A 257 -1.67 -11.01 15.15
CA LEU A 257 -0.91 -12.26 15.30
C LEU A 257 -1.74 -13.56 15.35
N ASP A 258 -3.04 -13.51 15.60
CA ASP A 258 -3.89 -14.70 15.71
C ASP A 258 -5.03 -14.72 14.66
N THR A 259 -4.89 -13.97 13.58
CA THR A 259 -5.98 -13.80 12.61
C THR A 259 -5.53 -14.15 11.20
N ILE A 260 -6.21 -15.12 10.57
CA ILE A 260 -6.00 -15.46 9.17
C ILE A 260 -6.24 -14.21 8.31
N SER A 261 -5.29 -13.92 7.43
CA SER A 261 -5.33 -12.76 6.55
C SER A 261 -4.83 -13.12 5.16
N ILE A 262 -4.97 -12.18 4.22
CA ILE A 262 -4.40 -12.26 2.87
C ILE A 262 -3.50 -11.04 2.64
N GLY A 263 -2.41 -11.23 1.94
CA GLY A 263 -1.42 -10.20 1.65
C GLY A 263 -0.01 -10.75 1.53
N ILE A 264 0.98 -9.95 1.88
CA ILE A 264 2.39 -10.34 1.82
C ILE A 264 2.66 -11.49 2.78
N VAL A 265 3.26 -12.56 2.27
CA VAL A 265 3.63 -13.75 3.04
C VAL A 265 5.12 -13.70 3.37
N ASP A 266 5.48 -14.02 4.61
CA ASP A 266 6.85 -14.30 5.00
C ASP A 266 7.26 -15.67 4.43
N ASP A 267 7.80 -15.63 3.23
CA ASP A 267 8.21 -16.80 2.46
C ASP A 267 9.74 -17.00 2.42
N GLU A 268 10.47 -16.34 3.32
CA GLU A 268 11.95 -16.40 3.39
C GLU A 268 12.48 -17.86 3.43
N PHE A 269 11.78 -18.73 4.15
CA PHE A 269 12.18 -20.13 4.33
C PHE A 269 11.50 -21.09 3.37
N LEU A 270 10.62 -20.63 2.49
CA LEU A 270 10.03 -21.46 1.46
C LEU A 270 11.03 -21.69 0.29
N PRO A 271 11.01 -22.86 -0.38
CA PRO A 271 12.01 -23.21 -1.39
C PRO A 271 12.21 -22.19 -2.51
N ASN A 272 11.12 -21.53 -2.93
CA ASN A 272 11.13 -20.50 -3.98
C ASN A 272 10.65 -19.14 -3.45
N GLY A 273 10.83 -18.90 -2.14
CA GLY A 273 10.41 -17.66 -1.49
C GLY A 273 11.02 -16.43 -2.15
N VAL A 274 10.21 -15.38 -2.25
CA VAL A 274 10.56 -14.10 -2.88
C VAL A 274 11.33 -13.21 -1.90
N LEU A 275 10.88 -13.17 -0.64
CA LEU A 275 11.57 -12.47 0.43
C LEU A 275 12.83 -13.22 0.85
N LYS A 276 13.89 -12.49 1.17
CA LYS A 276 15.15 -13.06 1.67
C LYS A 276 15.49 -12.61 3.08
N ALA A 277 14.64 -11.80 3.68
CA ALA A 277 14.69 -11.36 5.07
C ALA A 277 13.37 -10.67 5.44
N ASN A 278 13.18 -10.48 6.73
CA ASN A 278 12.11 -9.60 7.23
C ASN A 278 12.33 -8.16 6.72
N PRO A 279 11.36 -7.54 6.01
CA PRO A 279 11.54 -6.20 5.44
C PRO A 279 11.90 -5.12 6.47
N ALA A 280 11.32 -5.16 7.66
CA ALA A 280 11.63 -4.22 8.73
C ALA A 280 13.06 -4.40 9.27
N ASP A 281 13.57 -5.63 9.33
CA ASP A 281 14.96 -5.90 9.72
C ASP A 281 15.93 -5.46 8.63
N VAL A 282 15.55 -5.55 7.36
CA VAL A 282 16.33 -4.99 6.24
C VAL A 282 16.49 -3.49 6.39
N ILE A 283 15.42 -2.74 6.70
CA ILE A 283 15.48 -1.30 6.98
C ILE A 283 16.44 -1.03 8.15
N LYS A 284 16.25 -1.73 9.25
CA LYS A 284 17.06 -1.59 10.47
C LYS A 284 18.54 -1.92 10.25
N SER A 285 18.85 -2.87 9.38
CA SER A 285 20.23 -3.27 9.05
C SER A 285 21.00 -2.19 8.29
N GLY A 286 20.30 -1.26 7.63
CA GLY A 286 20.88 -0.24 6.75
C GLY A 286 21.36 -0.75 5.41
N LYS A 287 20.99 -1.96 4.99
CA LYS A 287 21.33 -2.50 3.65
C LYS A 287 20.96 -1.50 2.53
N HIS A 288 19.83 -0.81 2.67
CA HIS A 288 19.33 0.16 1.70
C HIS A 288 19.29 1.59 2.25
N LYS A 289 20.25 1.98 3.11
CA LYS A 289 20.33 3.33 3.68
C LYS A 289 20.47 4.45 2.64
N ASP A 290 20.92 4.12 1.43
CA ASP A 290 21.08 5.07 0.33
C ASP A 290 19.77 5.32 -0.44
N ILE A 291 18.68 4.60 -0.12
CA ILE A 291 17.35 4.86 -0.62
C ILE A 291 16.66 5.85 0.31
N ASP A 292 16.31 7.02 -0.22
CA ASP A 292 15.57 8.04 0.53
C ASP A 292 14.11 7.60 0.75
N LEU A 293 13.57 7.89 1.94
CA LEU A 293 12.21 7.52 2.31
C LEU A 293 11.34 8.75 2.65
N ILE A 294 10.07 8.70 2.25
CA ILE A 294 8.97 9.40 2.92
C ILE A 294 8.09 8.34 3.58
N ILE A 295 7.74 8.51 4.84
CA ILE A 295 6.81 7.65 5.57
C ILE A 295 5.72 8.53 6.17
N THR A 296 4.45 8.20 5.89
CA THR A 296 3.32 8.98 6.37
C THR A 296 2.32 8.15 7.16
N SER A 297 1.54 8.82 8.00
CA SER A 297 0.31 8.30 8.59
C SER A 297 -0.71 9.41 8.71
N THR A 298 -1.99 9.05 8.66
CA THR A 298 -3.08 9.96 9.03
C THR A 298 -3.33 9.90 10.55
N THR A 299 -4.01 10.89 11.10
CA THR A 299 -4.27 10.94 12.56
C THR A 299 -5.45 10.07 12.99
N GLU A 300 -6.26 9.56 12.07
CA GLU A 300 -7.50 8.81 12.33
C GLU A 300 -7.63 7.57 11.42
N GLU A 301 -6.51 6.91 11.11
CA GLU A 301 -6.41 5.78 10.17
C GLU A 301 -7.55 4.77 10.33
N ALA A 302 -7.75 4.27 11.53
CA ALA A 302 -8.70 3.19 11.80
C ALA A 302 -10.17 3.62 11.74
N SER A 303 -10.47 4.91 11.66
CA SER A 303 -11.86 5.39 11.65
C SER A 303 -12.61 4.96 10.38
N TRP A 304 -11.94 4.87 9.23
CA TRP A 304 -12.53 4.33 8.01
C TRP A 304 -12.97 2.87 8.16
N TYR A 305 -12.13 2.06 8.81
CA TYR A 305 -12.43 0.64 9.08
C TYR A 305 -13.54 0.51 10.11
N ALA A 306 -13.48 1.30 11.18
CA ALA A 306 -14.49 1.28 12.24
C ALA A 306 -15.90 1.63 11.73
N ALA A 307 -16.00 2.53 10.75
CA ALA A 307 -17.28 2.89 10.12
C ALA A 307 -17.89 1.75 9.28
N ASN A 308 -17.14 0.71 8.95
CA ASN A 308 -17.54 -0.40 8.07
C ASN A 308 -17.56 -1.76 8.78
N ILE A 309 -17.35 -1.82 10.10
CA ILE A 309 -17.44 -3.09 10.85
C ILE A 309 -18.91 -3.47 11.10
N PRO A 310 -19.24 -4.76 11.07
CA PRO A 310 -20.58 -5.23 11.45
C PRO A 310 -20.90 -4.98 12.93
N ASP A 311 -22.14 -4.66 13.25
CA ASP A 311 -22.61 -4.37 14.63
C ASP A 311 -22.31 -5.47 15.66
N ASN A 312 -22.21 -6.73 15.21
CA ASN A 312 -21.94 -7.87 16.10
C ASN A 312 -20.46 -7.98 16.53
N VAL A 313 -19.55 -7.25 15.89
CA VAL A 313 -18.12 -7.18 16.26
C VAL A 313 -17.74 -5.84 16.92
N ASP A 314 -18.70 -4.93 17.06
CA ASP A 314 -18.54 -3.67 17.77
C ASP A 314 -18.36 -3.92 19.29
N PRO A 315 -17.26 -3.45 19.92
CA PRO A 315 -17.05 -3.66 21.35
C PRO A 315 -18.10 -2.93 22.19
N LYS A 316 -18.70 -3.64 23.14
CA LYS A 316 -19.77 -3.09 23.99
C LYS A 316 -19.26 -2.49 25.30
N THR A 317 -18.03 -2.77 25.69
CA THR A 317 -17.40 -2.30 26.92
C THR A 317 -15.93 -1.96 26.73
N ILE A 318 -15.40 -1.07 27.57
CA ILE A 318 -13.94 -0.78 27.58
C ILE A 318 -13.14 -2.03 27.95
N GLU A 319 -13.68 -2.88 28.84
CA GLU A 319 -13.04 -4.14 29.21
C GLU A 319 -12.87 -5.07 28.00
N ALA A 320 -13.86 -5.16 27.10
CA ALA A 320 -13.74 -5.93 25.88
C ALA A 320 -12.62 -5.41 24.96
N VAL A 321 -12.41 -4.08 24.89
CA VAL A 321 -11.29 -3.48 24.13
C VAL A 321 -9.95 -3.81 24.78
N ILE A 322 -9.87 -3.76 26.12
CA ILE A 322 -8.65 -4.13 26.86
C ILE A 322 -8.35 -5.61 26.67
N ASP A 323 -9.37 -6.49 26.73
CA ASP A 323 -9.22 -7.92 26.50
C ASP A 323 -8.71 -8.21 25.07
N GLU A 324 -9.21 -7.51 24.04
CA GLU A 324 -8.70 -7.59 22.67
C GLU A 324 -7.21 -7.21 22.60
N MET A 325 -6.79 -6.14 23.25
CA MET A 325 -5.37 -5.75 23.32
C MET A 325 -4.52 -6.84 23.99
N VAL A 326 -5.05 -7.49 25.03
CA VAL A 326 -4.33 -8.53 25.79
C VAL A 326 -4.24 -9.84 25.02
N TYR A 327 -5.36 -10.31 24.49
CA TYR A 327 -5.45 -11.67 23.90
C TYR A 327 -5.11 -11.68 22.43
N ASP A 328 -5.56 -10.69 21.65
CA ASP A 328 -5.33 -10.68 20.20
C ASP A 328 -4.04 -9.95 19.81
N CYS A 329 -3.57 -8.99 20.63
CA CYS A 329 -2.34 -8.22 20.38
C CYS A 329 -1.19 -8.55 21.35
N HIS A 330 -1.40 -9.50 22.28
CA HIS A 330 -0.42 -9.94 23.28
C HIS A 330 0.18 -8.81 24.12
N ILE A 331 -0.58 -7.75 24.39
CA ILE A 331 -0.17 -6.61 25.20
C ILE A 331 -0.40 -6.94 26.68
N PRO A 332 0.61 -6.78 27.56
CA PRO A 332 0.40 -7.00 29.00
C PRO A 332 -0.75 -6.15 29.55
N ARG A 333 -1.65 -6.73 30.34
CA ARG A 333 -2.90 -6.07 30.80
C ARG A 333 -2.67 -4.66 31.38
N LYS A 334 -1.69 -4.50 32.26
CA LYS A 334 -1.37 -3.18 32.85
C LYS A 334 -1.03 -2.14 31.78
N GLN A 335 -0.39 -2.55 30.70
CA GLN A 335 0.00 -1.70 29.59
C GLN A 335 -1.22 -1.43 28.70
N ALA A 336 -2.07 -2.45 28.44
CA ALA A 336 -3.33 -2.30 27.72
C ALA A 336 -4.27 -1.31 28.40
N GLU A 337 -4.38 -1.35 29.74
CA GLU A 337 -5.15 -0.38 30.52
C GLU A 337 -4.60 1.06 30.35
N ALA A 338 -3.29 1.24 30.37
CA ALA A 338 -2.68 2.55 30.14
C ALA A 338 -2.89 3.06 28.72
N ILE A 339 -2.82 2.18 27.71
CA ILE A 339 -3.13 2.50 26.32
C ILE A 339 -4.62 2.88 26.18
N ALA A 340 -5.52 2.10 26.76
CA ALA A 340 -6.95 2.38 26.72
C ALA A 340 -7.28 3.77 27.33
N LEU A 341 -6.63 4.12 28.46
CA LEU A 341 -6.77 5.44 29.07
C LEU A 341 -6.28 6.57 28.15
N HIS A 342 -5.12 6.37 27.47
CA HIS A 342 -4.60 7.30 26.46
C HIS A 342 -5.59 7.46 25.30
N CYS A 343 -6.18 6.36 24.86
CA CYS A 343 -7.19 6.33 23.79
C CYS A 343 -8.57 6.86 24.22
N GLY A 344 -8.76 7.30 25.47
CA GLY A 344 -9.95 7.96 25.94
C GLY A 344 -10.90 7.10 26.77
N ALA A 345 -10.47 5.97 27.31
CA ALA A 345 -11.29 5.17 28.23
C ALA A 345 -11.76 5.99 29.42
N GLY A 346 -13.03 5.82 29.79
CA GLY A 346 -13.71 6.61 30.82
C GLY A 346 -14.25 7.98 30.36
N LYS A 347 -14.00 8.38 29.11
CA LYS A 347 -14.46 9.65 28.51
C LYS A 347 -15.19 9.46 27.19
N ASP A 348 -14.93 8.33 26.52
CA ASP A 348 -15.38 8.07 25.15
C ASP A 348 -16.02 6.68 25.02
N THR A 349 -16.64 6.39 23.88
CA THR A 349 -17.26 5.10 23.62
C THR A 349 -16.20 4.00 23.43
N PRO A 350 -16.54 2.73 23.72
CA PRO A 350 -15.60 1.61 23.47
C PRO A 350 -15.09 1.56 22.03
N LEU A 351 -15.96 1.81 21.04
CA LEU A 351 -15.58 1.84 19.64
C LEU A 351 -14.54 2.93 19.34
N ASN A 352 -14.71 4.14 19.86
CA ASN A 352 -13.76 5.23 19.66
C ASN A 352 -12.40 4.92 20.30
N VAL A 353 -12.40 4.33 21.51
CA VAL A 353 -11.16 3.88 22.17
C VAL A 353 -10.45 2.84 21.34
N ARG A 354 -11.17 1.83 20.84
CA ARG A 354 -10.66 0.79 19.94
C ARG A 354 -10.09 1.39 18.65
N THR A 355 -10.80 2.31 18.03
CA THR A 355 -10.39 2.97 16.78
C THR A 355 -9.07 3.72 16.95
N ARG A 356 -8.89 4.48 18.04
CA ARG A 356 -7.63 5.17 18.34
C ARG A 356 -6.51 4.19 18.64
N PHE A 357 -6.79 3.13 19.38
CA PHE A 357 -5.82 2.07 19.62
C PHE A 357 -5.29 1.49 18.31
N PHE A 358 -6.16 1.08 17.38
CA PHE A 358 -5.72 0.52 16.10
C PHE A 358 -5.10 1.55 15.17
N THR A 359 -5.47 2.84 15.26
CA THR A 359 -4.73 3.91 14.58
C THR A 359 -3.27 3.94 15.04
N ASP A 360 -3.05 3.93 16.35
CA ASP A 360 -1.70 3.97 16.90
C ASP A 360 -0.95 2.66 16.68
N TYR A 361 -1.58 1.52 16.96
CA TYR A 361 -0.94 0.20 16.91
C TYR A 361 -0.58 -0.23 15.48
N ASN A 362 -1.53 -0.13 14.55
CA ASN A 362 -1.36 -0.61 13.18
C ASN A 362 -0.68 0.39 12.24
N PHE A 363 -0.67 1.69 12.57
CA PHE A 363 -0.18 2.73 11.65
C PHE A 363 0.84 3.68 12.26
N THR A 364 0.50 4.41 13.33
CA THR A 364 1.40 5.43 13.90
C THR A 364 2.69 4.81 14.44
N LEU A 365 2.58 3.73 15.20
CA LEU A 365 3.72 3.04 15.82
C LEU A 365 4.71 2.46 14.79
N PRO A 366 4.26 1.70 13.76
CA PRO A 366 5.16 1.21 12.72
C PRO A 366 5.85 2.35 11.96
N ALA A 367 5.09 3.40 11.57
CA ALA A 367 5.64 4.57 10.89
C ALA A 367 6.80 5.21 11.64
N ILE A 368 6.63 5.41 12.96
CA ILE A 368 7.65 6.03 13.80
C ILE A 368 8.87 5.11 13.93
N ARG A 369 8.64 3.81 14.15
CA ARG A 369 9.72 2.83 14.33
C ARG A 369 10.57 2.69 13.08
N GLU A 370 9.96 2.58 11.91
CA GLU A 370 10.66 2.43 10.64
C GLU A 370 11.42 3.68 10.24
N ALA A 371 10.80 4.86 10.39
CA ALA A 371 11.49 6.12 10.16
C ALA A 371 12.72 6.28 11.09
N HIS A 372 12.56 5.92 12.37
CA HIS A 372 13.65 5.94 13.33
C HIS A 372 14.76 4.93 12.96
N ASP A 373 14.40 3.68 12.65
CA ASP A 373 15.35 2.61 12.32
C ASP A 373 16.15 2.97 11.05
N HIS A 374 15.51 3.51 10.02
CA HIS A 374 16.19 3.97 8.82
C HIS A 374 17.16 5.13 9.11
N ALA A 375 16.74 6.11 9.90
CA ALA A 375 17.60 7.22 10.32
C ALA A 375 18.77 6.75 11.20
N GLN A 376 18.56 5.78 12.11
CA GLN A 376 19.62 5.17 12.93
C GLN A 376 20.67 4.48 12.05
N ALA A 377 20.24 3.78 11.01
CA ALA A 377 21.11 3.13 10.03
C ALA A 377 21.89 4.13 9.16
N GLY A 378 21.54 5.41 9.19
CA GLY A 378 22.19 6.48 8.43
C GLY A 378 21.48 6.85 7.14
N GLY A 379 20.27 6.34 6.92
CA GLY A 379 19.42 6.69 5.78
C GLY A 379 18.70 8.02 5.98
N ARG A 380 18.26 8.61 4.87
CA ARG A 380 17.46 9.84 4.88
C ARG A 380 15.98 9.49 4.84
N VAL A 381 15.22 9.98 5.83
CA VAL A 381 13.78 9.74 5.89
C VAL A 381 13.04 10.99 6.36
N TYR A 382 11.94 11.27 5.70
CA TYR A 382 11.02 12.35 6.01
C TYR A 382 9.73 11.75 6.55
N GLN A 383 9.32 12.16 7.75
CA GLN A 383 8.07 11.69 8.35
C GLN A 383 7.01 12.78 8.28
N LEU A 384 5.81 12.43 7.77
CA LEU A 384 4.67 13.31 7.63
C LEU A 384 3.48 12.73 8.39
N SER A 385 2.76 13.57 9.13
CA SER A 385 1.50 13.21 9.78
C SER A 385 0.38 14.09 9.24
N VAL A 386 -0.66 13.45 8.69
CA VAL A 386 -1.78 14.10 7.99
C VAL A 386 -2.98 14.17 8.92
N GLY A 387 -3.36 15.39 9.29
CA GLY A 387 -4.53 15.67 10.11
C GLY A 387 -5.78 16.02 9.30
N PRO A 388 -6.94 16.21 9.97
CA PRO A 388 -8.19 16.63 9.36
C PRO A 388 -8.06 17.96 8.62
N ALA A 389 -8.94 18.16 7.64
CA ALA A 389 -9.25 19.45 7.02
C ALA A 389 -10.74 19.71 7.14
N GLU A 390 -11.21 20.94 6.89
CA GLU A 390 -12.64 21.28 6.96
C GLU A 390 -13.47 20.32 6.09
N GLY A 391 -14.47 19.70 6.70
CA GLY A 391 -15.36 18.72 6.03
C GLY A 391 -14.70 17.38 5.70
N SER A 392 -13.44 17.14 6.10
CA SER A 392 -12.72 15.89 5.82
C SER A 392 -11.93 15.42 7.03
N PRO A 393 -12.41 14.38 7.74
CA PRO A 393 -11.61 13.71 8.77
C PRO A 393 -10.36 13.07 8.15
N ALA A 394 -9.35 12.85 8.96
CA ALA A 394 -8.08 12.25 8.51
C ALA A 394 -8.09 10.73 8.61
N TYR A 395 -9.06 10.09 7.98
CA TYR A 395 -9.16 8.63 7.93
C TYR A 395 -8.19 8.02 6.89
N HIS A 396 -8.07 6.71 6.90
CA HIS A 396 -7.26 5.95 5.94
C HIS A 396 -7.66 6.25 4.49
N GLY A 397 -6.75 6.81 3.70
CA GLY A 397 -6.98 7.19 2.30
C GLY A 397 -7.34 8.66 2.06
N THR A 398 -7.39 9.47 3.11
CA THR A 398 -7.70 10.91 3.00
C THR A 398 -6.65 11.69 2.18
N ASP A 399 -5.47 11.12 1.99
CA ASP A 399 -4.31 11.68 1.29
C ASP A 399 -4.16 11.20 -0.18
N MET A 400 -5.00 10.25 -0.62
CA MET A 400 -4.87 9.63 -1.95
C MET A 400 -4.92 10.63 -3.10
N TYR A 401 -5.83 11.60 -3.07
CA TYR A 401 -5.91 12.62 -4.11
C TYR A 401 -4.64 13.49 -4.18
N GLY A 402 -4.07 13.85 -3.04
CA GLY A 402 -2.81 14.59 -2.96
C GLY A 402 -1.64 13.82 -3.56
N ILE A 403 -1.59 12.51 -3.39
CA ILE A 403 -0.52 11.65 -3.97
C ILE A 403 -0.54 11.72 -5.50
N VAL A 404 -1.70 11.73 -6.12
CA VAL A 404 -1.85 11.75 -7.59
C VAL A 404 -1.88 13.17 -8.18
N GLY A 405 -1.75 14.20 -7.35
CA GLY A 405 -1.75 15.60 -7.79
C GLY A 405 -3.11 16.15 -8.13
N GLN A 406 -4.16 15.62 -7.51
CA GLN A 406 -5.55 16.01 -7.71
C GLN A 406 -6.20 16.37 -6.37
N SER A 407 -7.48 16.71 -6.42
CA SER A 407 -8.33 16.90 -5.24
C SER A 407 -9.73 16.40 -5.54
N ALA A 408 -10.48 16.04 -4.50
CA ALA A 408 -11.88 15.65 -4.65
C ALA A 408 -12.69 16.78 -5.30
N PRO A 409 -13.73 16.48 -6.12
CA PRO A 409 -14.50 17.49 -6.84
C PRO A 409 -15.08 18.60 -5.96
N ASP A 410 -15.51 18.26 -4.73
CA ASP A 410 -16.15 19.18 -3.78
C ASP A 410 -15.24 19.53 -2.61
N ALA A 411 -13.92 19.49 -2.81
CA ALA A 411 -12.94 19.74 -1.75
C ALA A 411 -13.03 21.18 -1.23
N SER A 412 -13.00 21.35 0.10
CA SER A 412 -12.87 22.66 0.74
C SER A 412 -11.46 23.26 0.48
N GLN A 413 -11.29 24.55 0.75
CA GLN A 413 -9.98 25.18 0.58
C GLN A 413 -8.88 24.51 1.43
N GLU A 414 -9.19 24.11 2.65
CA GLU A 414 -8.25 23.38 3.51
C GLU A 414 -7.88 22.00 2.94
N GLN A 415 -8.83 21.30 2.31
CA GLN A 415 -8.55 20.04 1.62
C GLN A 415 -7.67 20.27 0.40
N LEU A 416 -7.96 21.30 -0.41
CA LEU A 416 -7.11 21.69 -1.54
C LEU A 416 -5.68 22.02 -1.11
N ASP A 417 -5.52 22.76 -0.01
CA ASP A 417 -4.20 23.12 0.54
C ASP A 417 -3.45 21.89 1.04
N ARG A 418 -4.14 20.93 1.70
CA ARG A 418 -3.58 19.65 2.16
C ARG A 418 -3.12 18.81 0.97
N ASP A 419 -3.98 18.59 -0.02
CA ASP A 419 -3.70 17.78 -1.20
C ASP A 419 -2.57 18.38 -2.03
N ASN A 420 -2.55 19.71 -2.20
CA ASN A 420 -1.47 20.43 -2.86
C ASN A 420 -0.14 20.32 -2.10
N PHE A 421 -0.16 20.40 -0.75
CA PHE A 421 1.05 20.19 0.05
C PHE A 421 1.64 18.79 -0.18
N ILE A 422 0.79 17.75 -0.20
CA ILE A 422 1.21 16.35 -0.44
C ILE A 422 1.82 16.25 -1.86
N SER A 423 1.14 16.77 -2.87
CA SER A 423 1.62 16.76 -4.27
C SER A 423 2.97 17.45 -4.41
N GLN A 424 3.13 18.66 -3.85
CA GLN A 424 4.40 19.40 -3.90
C GLN A 424 5.51 18.69 -3.13
N THR A 425 5.17 18.02 -2.03
CA THR A 425 6.09 17.17 -1.26
C THR A 425 6.63 16.05 -2.14
N LEU A 426 5.74 15.29 -2.79
CA LEU A 426 6.12 14.17 -3.66
C LEU A 426 6.93 14.66 -4.88
N LEU A 427 6.53 15.77 -5.52
CA LEU A 427 7.29 16.39 -6.63
C LEU A 427 8.69 16.80 -6.21
N ASN A 428 8.83 17.52 -5.09
CA ASN A 428 10.13 17.95 -4.59
C ASN A 428 11.03 16.76 -4.21
N PHE A 429 10.43 15.71 -3.66
CA PHE A 429 11.15 14.49 -3.32
C PHE A 429 11.61 13.73 -4.58
N ALA A 430 10.73 13.54 -5.57
CA ALA A 430 11.06 12.86 -6.81
C ALA A 430 12.14 13.59 -7.64
N THR A 431 12.15 14.91 -7.58
CA THR A 431 13.06 15.79 -8.35
C THR A 431 14.31 16.25 -7.57
N ASP A 432 14.63 15.62 -6.43
CA ASP A 432 15.81 15.92 -5.59
C ASP A 432 15.87 17.34 -5.00
N HIS A 433 14.72 18.01 -4.89
CA HIS A 433 14.61 19.31 -4.23
C HIS A 433 14.41 19.18 -2.72
N HIS A 434 15.33 18.48 -2.05
CA HIS A 434 15.26 18.21 -0.60
C HIS A 434 15.29 19.47 0.26
N GLU A 435 15.84 20.58 -0.24
CA GLU A 435 15.85 21.90 0.41
C GLU A 435 14.44 22.51 0.56
N LYS A 436 13.47 22.01 -0.21
CA LYS A 436 12.06 22.42 -0.15
C LYS A 436 11.22 21.56 0.80
N LEU A 437 11.80 20.48 1.31
CA LEU A 437 11.20 19.63 2.31
C LEU A 437 11.58 20.13 3.73
N TRP A 438 10.91 19.59 4.74
CA TRP A 438 11.31 19.82 6.13
C TRP A 438 12.58 19.03 6.47
N SER A 439 13.12 19.24 7.66
CA SER A 439 14.31 18.48 8.10
C SER A 439 13.99 16.98 8.20
N PRO A 440 14.86 16.09 7.70
CA PRO A 440 14.69 14.65 7.87
C PRO A 440 14.80 14.23 9.34
N VAL A 441 14.27 13.07 9.67
CA VAL A 441 14.43 12.42 10.98
C VAL A 441 15.93 12.23 11.25
N LYS A 442 16.37 12.53 12.47
CA LYS A 442 17.78 12.36 12.88
C LYS A 442 17.93 11.17 13.84
N LYS A 443 19.14 10.63 13.92
CA LYS A 443 19.45 9.46 14.77
C LYS A 443 18.83 9.51 16.17
N ASN A 444 18.88 10.67 16.83
CA ASN A 444 18.41 10.83 18.21
C ASN A 444 17.27 11.84 18.36
N GLN A 445 16.61 12.19 17.24
CA GLN A 445 15.56 13.20 17.25
C GLN A 445 14.45 12.84 16.26
N LEU A 446 13.25 12.62 16.79
CA LEU A 446 12.05 12.54 15.97
C LEU A 446 11.75 13.92 15.38
N ILE A 447 11.52 13.96 14.07
CA ILE A 447 11.09 15.14 13.34
C ILE A 447 9.91 14.69 12.48
N ILE A 448 8.73 15.23 12.78
CA ILE A 448 7.49 14.92 12.07
C ILE A 448 6.92 16.22 11.56
N LYS A 449 6.66 16.31 10.28
CA LYS A 449 5.89 17.40 9.69
C LYS A 449 4.42 17.14 9.92
N ASP A 450 3.75 18.11 10.49
CA ASP A 450 2.31 18.08 10.69
C ASP A 450 1.61 18.94 9.64
N ILE A 451 0.55 18.42 9.03
CA ILE A 451 -0.37 19.16 8.16
C ILE A 451 -1.81 18.90 8.57
N GLY A 452 -2.71 19.79 8.21
CA GLY A 452 -4.12 19.76 8.64
C GLY A 452 -4.31 20.23 10.08
N GLN A 453 -5.57 20.26 10.52
CA GLN A 453 -5.95 20.62 11.88
C GLN A 453 -5.62 19.47 12.84
N ARG A 454 -5.21 19.79 14.06
CA ARG A 454 -4.96 18.77 15.09
C ARG A 454 -4.89 19.36 16.49
N PRO A 455 -5.28 18.55 17.51
CA PRO A 455 -5.23 18.99 18.90
C PRO A 455 -3.83 18.87 19.53
N TYR A 456 -2.89 18.19 18.88
CA TYR A 456 -1.54 17.91 19.39
C TYR A 456 -0.50 17.92 18.27
N LYS A 457 0.77 18.10 18.65
CA LYS A 457 1.88 17.97 17.70
C LYS A 457 2.23 16.50 17.49
N GLY A 458 2.50 16.09 16.24
CA GLY A 458 2.83 14.72 15.89
C GLY A 458 4.02 14.16 16.65
N VAL A 459 5.06 14.99 16.91
CA VAL A 459 6.23 14.58 17.72
C VAL A 459 5.85 14.27 19.18
N GLU A 460 4.93 15.04 19.79
CA GLU A 460 4.49 14.79 21.17
C GLU A 460 3.68 13.50 21.26
N HIS A 461 2.75 13.31 20.33
CA HIS A 461 1.98 12.06 20.23
C HIS A 461 2.91 10.86 19.98
N ALA A 462 3.84 10.96 19.03
CA ALA A 462 4.80 9.90 18.72
C ALA A 462 5.63 9.46 19.94
N LYS A 463 6.09 10.40 20.77
CA LYS A 463 6.80 10.08 22.01
C LYS A 463 5.92 9.32 22.99
N THR A 464 4.66 9.73 23.13
CA THR A 464 3.68 9.06 23.99
C THR A 464 3.41 7.64 23.49
N VAL A 465 3.19 7.45 22.19
CA VAL A 465 2.98 6.13 21.57
C VAL A 465 4.19 5.23 21.80
N LEU A 466 5.42 5.71 21.54
CA LEU A 466 6.63 4.92 21.78
C LEU A 466 6.79 4.48 23.22
N GLU A 467 6.44 5.32 24.20
CA GLU A 467 6.52 4.95 25.63
C GLU A 467 5.44 3.96 26.02
N LEU A 468 4.18 4.18 25.57
CA LEU A 468 3.07 3.28 25.86
C LEU A 468 3.24 1.88 25.24
N PHE A 469 3.83 1.81 24.06
CA PHE A 469 4.06 0.55 23.33
C PHE A 469 5.48 -0.01 23.50
N LYS A 470 6.23 0.46 24.52
CA LYS A 470 7.59 -0.02 24.79
C LYS A 470 7.59 -1.53 25.08
N GLY A 471 8.42 -2.27 24.37
CA GLY A 471 8.53 -3.73 24.49
C GLY A 471 7.42 -4.53 23.80
N ILE A 472 6.41 -3.87 23.23
CA ILE A 472 5.41 -4.52 22.39
C ILE A 472 6.03 -4.78 21.01
N PRO A 473 5.93 -6.01 20.49
CA PRO A 473 6.43 -6.33 19.15
C PRO A 473 5.67 -5.53 18.07
N ARG A 474 6.17 -5.56 16.85
CA ARG A 474 5.46 -4.98 15.69
C ARG A 474 4.19 -5.77 15.42
N PRO A 475 3.07 -5.10 15.04
CA PRO A 475 1.83 -5.77 14.67
C PRO A 475 1.96 -6.53 13.36
#